data_fd1a01e186d54c33d4c8695ffa16faff
#
_entry.id   fd1a01e186d54c33d4c8695ffa16faff
#
_cell.length_a   1.000
_cell.length_b   1.000
_cell.length_c   1.000
_cell.angle_alpha   90.00
_cell.angle_beta   90.00
_cell.angle_gamma   90.00
#
_symmetry.space_group_name_H-M   'P 1'
#
loop_
_entity.id
_entity.type
_entity.pdbx_description
1 polymer ?
#
loop_
_entity_poly.entity_id
_entity_poly.type
_entity_poly.pdbx_seq_one_letter_code
_entity_poly.pdbx_strand_id
1 'polypeptide(L)'
;MTAASNRPGGVGGPSFAVAFGGGGARGLAHVHAIQALDELGIRPVAIAGSSIGAIMGAGMAAGMTGQEIEHYARSILSRRAEVLGRMWSARPETLSAMVGGLRVTQFSIERILHAFLPHHIPKHFDELGIPLQVTGTDYYGHRVAVFSEGDLRFALAASAAIPAVFAPVTRDGRTYIDGGISNPVPFDLLHGKADIVIAIDVVGAPQEVAGRKPTSIDLMFGATQLLMQSIITHKLQQCPPDILLRPPVSKYRVLDFLKIDSLISETASIKDELKRSIEAAVRAKSAA
;
A
#
# COMPACT_ATOMS: atom_id res chain seq x y z
N MET A 1 -17.56 -16.22 -34.31
CA MET A 1 -18.10 -16.55 -32.97
C MET A 1 -17.32 -15.68 -31.98
N THR A 2 -17.92 -14.55 -31.61
CA THR A 2 -17.33 -13.56 -30.71
C THR A 2 -17.55 -14.01 -29.27
N ALA A 3 -16.46 -14.22 -28.54
CA ALA A 3 -16.49 -14.54 -27.12
C ALA A 3 -17.11 -13.37 -26.33
N ALA A 4 -18.27 -13.60 -25.71
CA ALA A 4 -18.90 -12.66 -24.80
C ALA A 4 -18.01 -12.51 -23.54
N SER A 5 -17.50 -11.31 -23.31
CA SER A 5 -16.77 -10.95 -22.08
C SER A 5 -17.72 -11.01 -20.89
N ASN A 6 -17.50 -11.97 -20.02
CA ASN A 6 -18.20 -12.08 -18.73
C ASN A 6 -17.72 -10.94 -17.82
N ARG A 7 -18.42 -9.81 -17.79
CA ARG A 7 -18.15 -8.70 -16.87
C ARG A 7 -18.79 -9.01 -15.51
N PRO A 8 -18.02 -9.20 -14.43
CA PRO A 8 -18.56 -9.27 -13.08
C PRO A 8 -18.80 -7.85 -12.57
N GLY A 9 -19.95 -7.31 -12.94
CA GLY A 9 -20.47 -6.05 -12.43
C GLY A 9 -21.98 -6.19 -12.39
N GLY A 10 -22.60 -5.76 -11.27
CA GLY A 10 -24.06 -5.72 -11.16
C GLY A 10 -24.64 -4.96 -12.37
N VAL A 11 -25.80 -5.41 -12.80
CA VAL A 11 -26.49 -4.95 -14.01
C VAL A 11 -26.55 -3.41 -14.06
N GLY A 12 -25.70 -2.75 -14.88
CA GLY A 12 -25.94 -1.39 -15.37
C GLY A 12 -25.07 -0.25 -14.80
N GLY A 13 -24.12 -0.47 -13.89
CA GLY A 13 -23.26 0.60 -13.33
C GLY A 13 -21.81 0.62 -13.85
N PRO A 14 -21.05 1.73 -13.64
CA PRO A 14 -19.67 1.81 -14.05
C PRO A 14 -18.79 0.84 -13.27
N SER A 15 -17.74 0.32 -13.91
CA SER A 15 -16.70 -0.49 -13.28
C SER A 15 -15.69 0.39 -12.53
N PHE A 16 -15.11 -0.15 -11.46
CA PHE A 16 -14.15 0.56 -10.60
C PHE A 16 -12.81 -0.16 -10.54
N ALA A 17 -11.73 0.61 -10.48
CA ALA A 17 -10.39 0.11 -10.13
C ALA A 17 -9.79 0.98 -9.01
N VAL A 18 -8.97 0.37 -8.14
CA VAL A 18 -8.47 1.05 -6.94
C VAL A 18 -6.96 0.95 -6.83
N ALA A 19 -6.28 2.09 -6.67
CA ALA A 19 -4.86 2.19 -6.39
C ALA A 19 -4.62 2.58 -4.92
N PHE A 20 -3.95 1.70 -4.18
CA PHE A 20 -3.54 1.92 -2.79
C PHE A 20 -2.09 2.36 -2.73
N GLY A 21 -1.85 3.59 -2.24
CA GLY A 21 -0.51 4.16 -2.12
C GLY A 21 0.33 3.57 -0.99
N GLY A 22 1.64 3.67 -1.12
CA GLY A 22 2.61 3.40 -0.07
C GLY A 22 2.66 4.51 0.97
N GLY A 23 3.10 4.21 2.20
CA GLY A 23 3.20 5.20 3.27
C GLY A 23 3.52 4.64 4.65
N GLY A 24 3.89 3.36 4.75
CA GLY A 24 4.11 2.67 6.02
C GLY A 24 2.87 2.67 6.90
N ALA A 25 2.99 3.01 8.19
CA ALA A 25 1.88 3.02 9.14
C ALA A 25 0.69 3.87 8.68
N ARG A 26 0.93 4.94 7.92
CA ARG A 26 -0.13 5.82 7.37
C ARG A 26 -1.10 5.08 6.45
N GLY A 27 -0.65 3.98 5.84
CA GLY A 27 -1.49 3.12 5.00
C GLY A 27 -2.58 2.35 5.76
N LEU A 28 -2.57 2.36 7.10
CA LEU A 28 -3.70 1.86 7.88
C LEU A 28 -5.00 2.64 7.59
N ALA A 29 -4.90 3.89 7.10
CA ALA A 29 -6.06 4.67 6.66
C ALA A 29 -6.80 4.05 5.43
N HIS A 30 -6.17 3.16 4.68
CA HIS A 30 -6.81 2.47 3.54
C HIS A 30 -8.04 1.65 3.96
N VAL A 31 -8.13 1.23 5.23
CA VAL A 31 -9.29 0.47 5.73
C VAL A 31 -10.60 1.23 5.52
N HIS A 32 -10.59 2.57 5.66
CA HIS A 32 -11.79 3.39 5.44
C HIS A 32 -12.24 3.41 3.98
N ALA A 33 -11.29 3.40 3.04
CA ALA A 33 -11.62 3.32 1.61
C ALA A 33 -12.20 1.94 1.27
N ILE A 34 -11.63 0.86 1.81
CA ILE A 34 -12.15 -0.49 1.62
C ILE A 34 -13.54 -0.61 2.24
N GLN A 35 -13.76 -0.12 3.47
CA GLN A 35 -15.07 -0.10 4.12
C GLN A 35 -16.10 0.69 3.32
N ALA A 36 -15.72 1.84 2.72
CA ALA A 36 -16.63 2.61 1.87
C ALA A 36 -17.09 1.82 0.65
N LEU A 37 -16.16 1.09 0.01
CA LEU A 37 -16.46 0.23 -1.14
C LEU A 37 -17.35 -0.95 -0.73
N ASP A 38 -17.07 -1.59 0.41
CA ASP A 38 -17.88 -2.68 0.96
C ASP A 38 -19.32 -2.21 1.22
N GLU A 39 -19.49 -1.05 1.88
CA GLU A 39 -20.79 -0.47 2.21
C GLU A 39 -21.61 -0.04 0.97
N LEU A 40 -20.93 0.31 -0.13
CA LEU A 40 -21.55 0.60 -1.43
C LEU A 40 -21.75 -0.65 -2.30
N GLY A 41 -21.32 -1.83 -1.85
CA GLY A 41 -21.37 -3.05 -2.64
C GLY A 41 -20.47 -3.02 -3.87
N ILE A 42 -19.43 -2.17 -3.89
CA ILE A 42 -18.52 -2.02 -5.01
C ILE A 42 -17.37 -3.02 -4.89
N ARG A 43 -17.29 -3.94 -5.85
CA ARG A 43 -16.13 -4.83 -6.00
C ARG A 43 -15.29 -4.35 -7.18
N PRO A 44 -14.05 -3.86 -6.96
CA PRO A 44 -13.16 -3.42 -8.04
C PRO A 44 -12.86 -4.55 -9.03
N VAL A 45 -12.72 -4.19 -10.30
CA VAL A 45 -12.30 -5.13 -11.36
C VAL A 45 -10.77 -5.30 -11.41
N ALA A 46 -10.03 -4.36 -10.82
CA ALA A 46 -8.58 -4.41 -10.70
C ALA A 46 -8.10 -3.58 -9.49
N ILE A 47 -7.03 -4.02 -8.87
CA ILE A 47 -6.35 -3.33 -7.76
C ILE A 47 -4.88 -3.15 -8.12
N ALA A 48 -4.30 -1.99 -7.78
CA ALA A 48 -2.85 -1.78 -7.79
C ALA A 48 -2.39 -1.28 -6.41
N GLY A 49 -1.23 -1.72 -5.95
CA GLY A 49 -0.74 -1.34 -4.63
C GLY A 49 0.77 -1.18 -4.57
N SER A 50 1.23 -0.28 -3.70
CA SER A 50 2.63 -0.05 -3.39
C SER A 50 2.85 -0.19 -1.87
N SER A 51 3.89 -0.93 -1.45
CA SER A 51 4.27 -1.07 -0.04
C SER A 51 3.08 -1.54 0.83
N ILE A 52 2.76 -0.82 1.90
CA ILE A 52 1.57 -1.10 2.73
C ILE A 52 0.27 -1.14 1.89
N GLY A 53 0.17 -0.31 0.84
CA GLY A 53 -0.97 -0.32 -0.06
C GLY A 53 -1.10 -1.64 -0.83
N ALA A 54 0.01 -2.30 -1.18
CA ALA A 54 -0.01 -3.64 -1.76
C ALA A 54 -0.54 -4.68 -0.77
N ILE A 55 -0.17 -4.57 0.51
CA ILE A 55 -0.65 -5.48 1.58
C ILE A 55 -2.16 -5.30 1.79
N MET A 56 -2.63 -4.05 1.88
CA MET A 56 -4.06 -3.75 2.02
C MET A 56 -4.86 -4.20 0.79
N GLY A 57 -4.32 -3.94 -0.42
CA GLY A 57 -4.90 -4.41 -1.67
C GLY A 57 -4.96 -5.93 -1.77
N ALA A 58 -3.94 -6.64 -1.28
CA ALA A 58 -3.93 -8.10 -1.23
C ALA A 58 -5.00 -8.65 -0.27
N GLY A 59 -5.21 -8.02 0.88
CA GLY A 59 -6.30 -8.37 1.80
C GLY A 59 -7.67 -8.22 1.13
N MET A 60 -7.94 -7.09 0.49
CA MET A 60 -9.17 -6.86 -0.27
C MET A 60 -9.31 -7.83 -1.45
N ALA A 61 -8.23 -8.09 -2.20
CA ALA A 61 -8.24 -9.01 -3.34
C ALA A 61 -8.47 -10.46 -2.93
N ALA A 62 -8.06 -10.84 -1.71
CA ALA A 62 -8.32 -12.13 -1.08
C ALA A 62 -9.76 -12.25 -0.52
N GLY A 63 -10.59 -11.20 -0.62
CA GLY A 63 -11.99 -11.20 -0.20
C GLY A 63 -12.21 -10.73 1.24
N MET A 64 -11.21 -10.20 1.93
CA MET A 64 -11.40 -9.59 3.26
C MET A 64 -12.12 -8.25 3.12
N THR A 65 -13.09 -8.02 3.98
CA THR A 65 -13.74 -6.71 4.16
C THR A 65 -12.81 -5.72 4.87
N GLY A 66 -13.05 -4.42 4.68
CA GLY A 66 -12.29 -3.38 5.40
C GLY A 66 -12.42 -3.50 6.92
N GLN A 67 -13.58 -4.00 7.43
CA GLN A 67 -13.77 -4.26 8.85
C GLN A 67 -12.91 -5.43 9.35
N GLU A 68 -12.81 -6.51 8.59
CA GLU A 68 -11.94 -7.66 8.92
C GLU A 68 -10.47 -7.26 8.89
N ILE A 69 -10.04 -6.47 7.89
CA ILE A 69 -8.67 -5.96 7.79
C ILE A 69 -8.35 -5.05 8.99
N GLU A 70 -9.25 -4.13 9.35
CA GLU A 70 -9.10 -3.27 10.54
C GLU A 70 -8.99 -4.08 11.82
N HIS A 71 -9.93 -5.02 12.03
CA HIS A 71 -9.93 -5.86 13.22
C HIS A 71 -8.63 -6.67 13.34
N TYR A 72 -8.18 -7.26 12.23
CA TYR A 72 -6.92 -8.00 12.18
C TYR A 72 -5.72 -7.11 12.52
N ALA A 73 -5.61 -5.93 11.88
CA ALA A 73 -4.53 -4.99 12.14
C ALA A 73 -4.50 -4.55 13.61
N ARG A 74 -5.66 -4.23 14.21
CA ARG A 74 -5.77 -3.88 15.62
C ARG A 74 -5.37 -5.05 16.53
N SER A 75 -5.81 -6.28 16.25
CA SER A 75 -5.51 -7.46 17.06
C SER A 75 -4.00 -7.74 17.14
N ILE A 76 -3.27 -7.46 16.07
CA ILE A 76 -1.81 -7.64 16.01
C ILE A 76 -1.09 -6.45 16.64
N LEU A 77 -1.43 -5.22 16.24
CA LEU A 77 -0.64 -4.03 16.58
C LEU A 77 -0.94 -3.50 18.00
N SER A 78 -2.06 -3.84 18.61
CA SER A 78 -2.36 -3.47 20.01
C SER A 78 -1.49 -4.23 21.03
N ARG A 79 -0.98 -5.40 20.68
CA ARG A 79 -0.13 -6.22 21.56
C ARG A 79 1.34 -5.83 21.43
N ARG A 80 1.72 -4.67 21.96
CA ARG A 80 3.08 -4.09 21.84
C ARG A 80 4.21 -5.08 22.15
N ALA A 81 4.08 -5.86 23.23
CA ALA A 81 5.09 -6.83 23.63
C ALA A 81 5.25 -7.97 22.63
N GLU A 82 4.14 -8.43 22.04
CA GLU A 82 4.13 -9.49 21.02
C GLU A 82 4.70 -8.99 19.69
N VAL A 83 4.34 -7.76 19.29
CA VAL A 83 4.91 -7.11 18.10
C VAL A 83 6.43 -6.97 18.23
N LEU A 84 6.89 -6.46 19.38
CA LEU A 84 8.33 -6.33 19.66
C LEU A 84 9.03 -7.70 19.71
N GLY A 85 8.39 -8.72 20.28
CA GLY A 85 8.92 -10.09 20.30
C GLY A 85 9.03 -10.70 18.90
N ARG A 86 8.01 -10.55 18.05
CA ARG A 86 8.03 -11.01 16.65
C ARG A 86 9.05 -10.25 15.80
N MET A 87 9.18 -8.94 15.99
CA MET A 87 10.23 -8.16 15.35
C MET A 87 11.62 -8.59 15.81
N TRP A 88 11.79 -8.90 17.11
CA TRP A 88 13.07 -9.40 17.65
C TRP A 88 13.47 -10.75 17.04
N SER A 89 12.52 -11.67 16.88
CA SER A 89 12.76 -12.98 16.25
C SER A 89 13.04 -12.87 14.73
N ALA A 90 12.62 -11.79 14.09
CA ALA A 90 12.90 -11.53 12.66
C ALA A 90 14.29 -10.90 12.41
N ARG A 91 15.12 -10.73 13.45
CA ARG A 91 16.52 -10.28 13.30
C ARG A 91 17.37 -11.35 12.59
N PRO A 92 18.37 -10.94 11.80
CA PRO A 92 19.31 -11.88 11.20
C PRO A 92 20.13 -12.59 12.28
N GLU A 93 20.30 -13.91 12.17
CA GLU A 93 21.04 -14.74 13.12
C GLU A 93 22.57 -14.60 13.04
N THR A 94 23.10 -13.84 12.10
CA THR A 94 24.54 -13.76 11.85
C THR A 94 25.21 -12.64 12.64
N LEU A 95 25.84 -13.01 13.76
CA LEU A 95 26.84 -12.22 14.50
C LEU A 95 28.13 -11.92 13.69
N SER A 96 28.30 -12.52 12.50
CA SER A 96 29.53 -12.39 11.67
C SER A 96 29.68 -11.05 10.94
N ALA A 97 28.77 -10.10 11.12
CA ALA A 97 28.79 -8.80 10.44
C ALA A 97 29.47 -7.67 11.25
N MET A 98 30.26 -7.99 12.30
CA MET A 98 30.91 -6.98 13.16
C MET A 98 32.31 -6.52 12.70
N VAL A 99 32.71 -6.82 11.48
CA VAL A 99 34.01 -6.34 10.95
C VAL A 99 33.76 -5.35 9.81
N GLY A 100 33.92 -4.07 10.13
CA GLY A 100 33.96 -2.97 9.15
C GLY A 100 32.70 -2.08 9.08
N GLY A 101 32.67 -1.03 9.90
CA GLY A 101 31.86 0.19 9.74
C GLY A 101 30.32 0.02 9.85
N LEU A 102 29.70 0.88 10.63
CA LEU A 102 28.24 1.05 10.87
C LEU A 102 27.29 0.13 10.05
N ARG A 103 27.12 -1.11 10.45
CA ARG A 103 26.08 -1.97 9.90
C ARG A 103 24.80 -1.79 10.71
N VAL A 104 23.89 -1.00 10.19
CA VAL A 104 22.50 -0.99 10.66
C VAL A 104 21.93 -2.38 10.43
N THR A 105 21.57 -3.09 11.52
CA THR A 105 20.93 -4.40 11.44
C THR A 105 19.57 -4.23 10.78
N GLN A 106 19.44 -4.62 9.52
CA GLN A 106 18.19 -4.59 8.78
C GLN A 106 17.36 -5.83 9.10
N PHE A 107 16.05 -5.65 9.27
CA PHE A 107 15.12 -6.76 9.48
C PHE A 107 14.78 -7.46 8.13
N SER A 108 14.51 -8.78 8.18
CA SER A 108 13.95 -9.47 7.03
C SER A 108 12.47 -9.14 6.92
N ILE A 109 12.09 -8.44 5.84
CA ILE A 109 10.67 -8.14 5.55
C ILE A 109 9.88 -9.44 5.28
N GLU A 110 10.47 -10.45 4.67
CA GLU A 110 9.84 -11.75 4.41
C GLU A 110 9.42 -12.44 5.71
N ARG A 111 10.30 -12.46 6.74
CA ARG A 111 9.99 -13.00 8.07
C ARG A 111 8.88 -12.20 8.75
N ILE A 112 8.89 -10.88 8.61
CA ILE A 112 7.85 -10.00 9.17
C ILE A 112 6.52 -10.29 8.47
N LEU A 113 6.46 -10.34 7.15
CA LEU A 113 5.24 -10.66 6.44
C LEU A 113 4.73 -12.07 6.78
N HIS A 114 5.62 -13.06 6.90
CA HIS A 114 5.23 -14.38 7.34
C HIS A 114 4.57 -14.39 8.73
N ALA A 115 5.03 -13.52 9.64
CA ALA A 115 4.50 -13.41 11.00
C ALA A 115 3.23 -12.55 11.11
N PHE A 116 3.02 -11.60 10.18
CA PHE A 116 1.99 -10.58 10.29
C PHE A 116 0.95 -10.57 9.16
N LEU A 117 1.13 -11.32 8.08
CA LEU A 117 0.10 -11.42 7.05
C LEU A 117 -1.07 -12.30 7.53
N PRO A 118 -2.32 -11.90 7.27
CA PRO A 118 -3.48 -12.76 7.49
C PRO A 118 -3.36 -14.08 6.73
N HIS A 119 -3.81 -15.18 7.33
CA HIS A 119 -3.85 -16.48 6.67
C HIS A 119 -4.75 -16.49 5.43
N HIS A 120 -5.70 -15.57 5.33
CA HIS A 120 -6.60 -15.40 4.18
C HIS A 120 -5.86 -14.91 2.93
N ILE A 121 -4.70 -14.25 3.07
CA ILE A 121 -3.89 -13.84 1.91
C ILE A 121 -3.16 -15.07 1.37
N PRO A 122 -3.45 -15.49 0.13
CA PRO A 122 -2.90 -16.71 -0.46
C PRO A 122 -1.40 -16.57 -0.78
N LYS A 123 -0.81 -17.66 -1.29
CA LYS A 123 0.60 -17.65 -1.68
C LYS A 123 0.82 -17.11 -3.10
N HIS A 124 -0.16 -17.29 -3.98
CA HIS A 124 -0.05 -16.97 -5.40
C HIS A 124 -1.13 -15.97 -5.84
N PHE A 125 -0.82 -15.17 -6.87
CA PHE A 125 -1.74 -14.16 -7.43
C PHE A 125 -2.99 -14.78 -8.04
N ASP A 126 -2.91 -15.96 -8.65
CA ASP A 126 -4.01 -16.66 -9.30
C ASP A 126 -5.09 -17.18 -8.33
N GLU A 127 -4.76 -17.25 -7.04
CA GLU A 127 -5.69 -17.57 -5.98
C GLU A 127 -6.53 -16.36 -5.50
N LEU A 128 -6.21 -15.14 -5.99
CA LEU A 128 -6.92 -13.92 -5.60
C LEU A 128 -8.26 -13.79 -6.33
N GLY A 129 -9.28 -13.31 -5.64
CA GLY A 129 -10.60 -13.06 -6.20
C GLY A 129 -10.70 -11.78 -7.05
N ILE A 130 -9.73 -10.87 -6.96
CA ILE A 130 -9.64 -9.65 -7.75
C ILE A 130 -8.20 -9.55 -8.28
N PRO A 131 -8.00 -9.25 -9.59
CA PRO A 131 -6.66 -9.02 -10.16
C PRO A 131 -5.90 -7.93 -9.40
N LEU A 132 -4.69 -8.25 -8.94
CA LEU A 132 -3.83 -7.35 -8.17
C LEU A 132 -2.52 -7.11 -8.92
N GLN A 133 -2.08 -5.85 -8.98
CA GLN A 133 -0.75 -5.45 -9.40
C GLN A 133 0.01 -4.87 -8.21
N VAL A 134 1.16 -5.41 -7.91
CA VAL A 134 2.04 -4.99 -6.82
C VAL A 134 3.27 -4.32 -7.41
N THR A 135 3.61 -3.10 -6.97
CA THR A 135 4.81 -2.41 -7.43
C THR A 135 5.98 -2.64 -6.49
N GLY A 136 7.15 -2.89 -7.05
CA GLY A 136 8.45 -2.84 -6.39
C GLY A 136 9.39 -1.93 -7.18
N THR A 137 10.57 -1.66 -6.65
CA THR A 137 11.65 -0.97 -7.36
C THR A 137 12.77 -1.95 -7.65
N ASP A 138 13.04 -2.23 -8.93
CA ASP A 138 14.23 -2.98 -9.38
C ASP A 138 15.44 -2.04 -9.22
N TYR A 139 16.23 -2.28 -8.14
CA TYR A 139 17.26 -1.34 -7.69
C TYR A 139 18.35 -1.11 -8.72
N TYR A 140 18.93 -2.18 -9.28
CA TYR A 140 19.96 -2.08 -10.31
C TYR A 140 19.41 -1.96 -11.73
N GLY A 141 18.13 -2.29 -11.92
CA GLY A 141 17.43 -2.08 -13.19
C GLY A 141 16.92 -0.63 -13.36
N HIS A 142 16.99 0.21 -12.33
CA HIS A 142 16.56 1.61 -12.31
C HIS A 142 15.12 1.82 -12.82
N ARG A 143 14.20 0.93 -12.44
CA ARG A 143 12.83 0.93 -12.97
C ARG A 143 11.80 0.41 -11.97
N VAL A 144 10.55 0.74 -12.24
CA VAL A 144 9.41 0.08 -11.56
C VAL A 144 9.40 -1.39 -11.95
N ALA A 145 9.27 -2.27 -10.96
CA ALA A 145 8.90 -3.66 -11.14
C ALA A 145 7.41 -3.81 -10.82
N VAL A 146 6.64 -4.43 -11.73
CA VAL A 146 5.23 -4.73 -11.52
C VAL A 146 5.07 -6.23 -11.45
N PHE A 147 4.52 -6.72 -10.34
CA PHE A 147 4.21 -8.12 -10.11
C PHE A 147 2.70 -8.32 -10.18
N SER A 148 2.23 -9.24 -11.00
CA SER A 148 0.80 -9.57 -11.15
C SER A 148 0.54 -11.07 -11.29
N GLU A 149 1.59 -11.89 -11.18
CA GLU A 149 1.54 -13.35 -11.30
C GLU A 149 2.60 -14.02 -10.42
N GLY A 150 2.47 -15.31 -10.22
CA GLY A 150 3.40 -16.13 -9.43
C GLY A 150 3.27 -15.89 -7.93
N ASP A 151 4.41 -15.79 -7.22
CA ASP A 151 4.49 -15.74 -5.76
C ASP A 151 4.10 -14.35 -5.22
N LEU A 152 2.89 -14.24 -4.69
CA LEU A 152 2.34 -13.03 -4.08
C LEU A 152 3.15 -12.58 -2.85
N ARG A 153 3.58 -13.52 -2.01
CA ARG A 153 4.32 -13.19 -0.78
C ARG A 153 5.66 -12.55 -1.07
N PHE A 154 6.35 -13.06 -2.09
CA PHE A 154 7.57 -12.42 -2.58
C PHE A 154 7.29 -11.01 -3.11
N ALA A 155 6.24 -10.82 -3.91
CA ALA A 155 5.88 -9.52 -4.46
C ALA A 155 5.59 -8.50 -3.35
N LEU A 156 4.83 -8.90 -2.32
CA LEU A 156 4.55 -8.07 -1.15
C LEU A 156 5.82 -7.73 -0.37
N ALA A 157 6.74 -8.68 -0.20
CA ALA A 157 8.03 -8.45 0.45
C ALA A 157 8.89 -7.47 -0.35
N ALA A 158 9.01 -7.64 -1.66
CA ALA A 158 9.74 -6.75 -2.54
C ALA A 158 9.15 -5.32 -2.51
N SER A 159 7.80 -5.23 -2.48
CA SER A 159 7.07 -3.96 -2.43
C SER A 159 7.24 -3.21 -1.10
N ALA A 160 7.41 -3.91 0.02
CA ALA A 160 7.47 -3.34 1.36
C ALA A 160 8.90 -3.28 1.95
N ALA A 161 9.94 -3.55 1.15
CA ALA A 161 11.34 -3.53 1.57
C ALA A 161 11.88 -2.10 1.69
N ILE A 162 11.41 -1.35 2.71
CA ILE A 162 11.80 0.05 2.99
C ILE A 162 13.30 0.11 3.24
N PRO A 163 14.09 0.89 2.44
CA PRO A 163 15.51 1.07 2.65
C PRO A 163 15.84 1.57 4.07
N ALA A 164 16.95 1.14 4.61
CA ALA A 164 17.43 1.41 5.98
C ALA A 164 16.61 0.73 7.10
N VAL A 165 15.39 0.25 6.84
CA VAL A 165 14.57 -0.53 7.80
C VAL A 165 14.67 -2.02 7.50
N PHE A 166 14.46 -2.40 6.26
CA PHE A 166 14.47 -3.79 5.80
C PHE A 166 15.63 -4.08 4.85
N ALA A 167 16.10 -5.32 4.89
CA ALA A 167 17.02 -5.81 3.87
C ALA A 167 16.28 -5.85 2.51
N PRO A 168 16.98 -5.53 1.41
CA PRO A 168 16.40 -5.69 0.08
C PRO A 168 16.09 -7.17 -0.19
N VAL A 169 15.08 -7.41 -1.04
CA VAL A 169 14.65 -8.75 -1.43
C VAL A 169 15.29 -9.10 -2.77
N THR A 170 15.82 -10.32 -2.90
CA THR A 170 16.48 -10.74 -4.14
C THR A 170 15.82 -11.98 -4.75
N ARG A 171 15.63 -11.98 -6.08
CA ARG A 171 15.16 -13.13 -6.84
C ARG A 171 15.72 -13.06 -8.27
N ASP A 172 16.18 -14.18 -8.79
CA ASP A 172 16.67 -14.32 -10.16
C ASP A 172 17.74 -13.28 -10.54
N GLY A 173 18.70 -13.05 -9.61
CA GLY A 173 19.78 -12.09 -9.78
C GLY A 173 19.37 -10.61 -9.71
N ARG A 174 18.11 -10.30 -9.43
CA ARG A 174 17.61 -8.92 -9.27
C ARG A 174 17.41 -8.58 -7.82
N THR A 175 17.64 -7.33 -7.48
CA THR A 175 17.49 -6.77 -6.13
C THR A 175 16.32 -5.78 -6.13
N TYR A 176 15.36 -5.99 -5.22
CA TYR A 176 14.16 -5.18 -5.10
C TYR A 176 14.13 -4.44 -3.76
N ILE A 177 13.68 -3.20 -3.83
CA ILE A 177 13.37 -2.35 -2.68
C ILE A 177 11.94 -1.82 -2.80
N ASP A 178 11.47 -1.09 -1.77
CA ASP A 178 10.10 -0.59 -1.65
C ASP A 178 9.59 0.06 -2.94
N GLY A 179 8.36 -0.31 -3.31
CA GLY A 179 7.70 0.14 -4.53
C GLY A 179 7.41 1.65 -4.53
N GLY A 180 7.24 2.25 -3.35
CA GLY A 180 7.01 3.68 -3.20
C GLY A 180 8.15 4.55 -3.70
N ILE A 181 9.36 4.00 -3.81
CA ILE A 181 10.53 4.73 -4.34
C ILE A 181 10.33 5.10 -5.83
N SER A 182 9.73 4.21 -6.62
CA SER A 182 9.57 4.42 -8.07
C SER A 182 8.13 4.62 -8.51
N ASN A 183 7.15 4.07 -7.79
CA ASN A 183 5.72 4.27 -8.04
C ASN A 183 4.91 4.28 -6.74
N PRO A 184 4.88 5.42 -6.02
CA PRO A 184 4.28 5.50 -4.70
C PRO A 184 2.76 5.32 -4.66
N VAL A 185 2.04 5.71 -5.71
CA VAL A 185 0.59 5.49 -5.87
C VAL A 185 0.37 5.01 -7.30
N PRO A 186 0.14 3.70 -7.51
CA PRO A 186 0.20 3.10 -8.86
C PRO A 186 -1.10 3.18 -9.66
N PHE A 187 -1.78 4.34 -9.66
CA PHE A 187 -3.02 4.55 -10.41
C PHE A 187 -2.83 4.52 -11.93
N ASP A 188 -1.64 4.84 -12.43
CA ASP A 188 -1.25 4.74 -13.83
C ASP A 188 -1.39 3.32 -14.38
N LEU A 189 -1.15 2.30 -13.55
CA LEU A 189 -1.32 0.90 -13.92
C LEU A 189 -2.77 0.48 -14.14
N LEU A 190 -3.72 1.31 -13.68
CA LEU A 190 -5.16 1.05 -13.77
C LEU A 190 -5.83 1.84 -14.89
N HIS A 191 -5.11 2.70 -15.57
CA HIS A 191 -5.65 3.47 -16.70
C HIS A 191 -6.23 2.55 -17.78
N GLY A 192 -7.48 2.82 -18.17
CA GLY A 192 -8.20 2.02 -19.16
C GLY A 192 -8.68 0.64 -18.69
N LYS A 193 -8.48 0.28 -17.41
CA LYS A 193 -8.96 -1.00 -16.85
C LYS A 193 -10.37 -0.94 -16.27
N ALA A 194 -10.84 0.26 -15.93
CA ALA A 194 -12.17 0.50 -15.40
C ALA A 194 -12.71 1.86 -15.88
N ASP A 195 -14.01 2.06 -15.71
CA ASP A 195 -14.66 3.33 -16.03
C ASP A 195 -14.30 4.43 -15.03
N ILE A 196 -14.03 4.06 -13.76
CA ILE A 196 -13.65 4.98 -12.68
C ILE A 196 -12.42 4.40 -11.95
N VAL A 197 -11.34 5.18 -11.93
CA VAL A 197 -10.11 4.86 -11.20
C VAL A 197 -10.06 5.69 -9.91
N ILE A 198 -9.96 4.99 -8.77
CA ILE A 198 -9.81 5.58 -7.44
C ILE A 198 -8.37 5.45 -6.99
N ALA A 199 -7.73 6.53 -6.56
CA ALA A 199 -6.39 6.52 -5.98
C ALA A 199 -6.41 7.05 -4.54
N ILE A 200 -5.73 6.35 -3.62
CA ILE A 200 -5.61 6.75 -2.22
C ILE A 200 -4.14 7.01 -1.92
N ASP A 201 -3.79 8.30 -1.77
CA ASP A 201 -2.44 8.78 -1.48
C ASP A 201 -2.25 8.97 0.03
N VAL A 202 -1.50 8.07 0.65
CA VAL A 202 -1.14 8.11 2.08
C VAL A 202 0.35 8.44 2.31
N VAL A 203 1.03 8.95 1.29
CA VAL A 203 2.46 9.31 1.39
C VAL A 203 2.67 10.39 2.44
N GLY A 204 1.74 11.35 2.55
CA GLY A 204 1.86 12.50 3.43
C GLY A 204 3.03 13.41 3.06
N ALA A 205 3.30 14.40 3.90
CA ALA A 205 4.41 15.35 3.73
C ALA A 205 5.11 15.57 5.08
N PRO A 206 6.43 15.94 5.08
CA PRO A 206 7.09 16.37 6.29
C PRO A 206 6.34 17.53 6.95
N GLN A 207 6.18 17.48 8.26
CA GLN A 207 5.54 18.55 9.04
C GLN A 207 6.52 19.12 10.03
N GLU A 208 6.51 20.45 10.17
CA GLU A 208 7.25 21.12 11.22
C GLU A 208 6.62 20.81 12.59
N VAL A 209 7.47 20.44 13.55
CA VAL A 209 7.08 20.24 14.93
C VAL A 209 7.71 21.39 15.74
N ALA A 210 6.88 22.24 16.33
CA ALA A 210 7.33 23.40 17.08
C ALA A 210 8.36 23.01 18.15
N GLY A 211 9.48 23.73 18.19
CA GLY A 211 10.56 23.53 19.16
C GLY A 211 11.43 22.29 18.92
N ARG A 212 11.23 21.53 17.83
CA ARG A 212 12.03 20.35 17.52
C ARG A 212 12.71 20.45 16.15
N LYS A 213 14.06 20.35 16.14
CA LYS A 213 14.81 20.18 14.90
C LYS A 213 14.67 18.72 14.38
N PRO A 214 14.55 18.51 13.04
CA PRO A 214 14.54 17.17 12.49
C PRO A 214 15.87 16.46 12.70
N THR A 215 15.82 15.17 13.04
CA THR A 215 17.00 14.31 13.09
C THR A 215 17.44 13.89 11.68
N SER A 216 18.64 13.33 11.51
CA SER A 216 19.11 12.80 10.22
C SER A 216 18.15 11.74 9.65
N ILE A 217 17.55 10.93 10.51
CA ILE A 217 16.55 9.92 10.11
C ILE A 217 15.25 10.62 9.66
N ASP A 218 14.77 11.63 10.37
CA ASP A 218 13.60 12.41 9.98
C ASP A 218 13.83 13.07 8.60
N LEU A 219 15.04 13.60 8.36
CA LEU A 219 15.42 14.21 7.08
C LEU A 219 15.47 13.18 5.93
N MET A 220 16.02 12.00 6.19
CA MET A 220 16.09 10.92 5.18
C MET A 220 14.68 10.47 4.75
N PHE A 221 13.80 10.17 5.70
CA PHE A 221 12.42 9.81 5.39
C PHE A 221 11.64 10.98 4.78
N GLY A 222 11.86 12.20 5.28
CA GLY A 222 11.25 13.41 4.73
C GLY A 222 11.65 13.67 3.28
N ALA A 223 12.95 13.56 2.96
CA ALA A 223 13.43 13.69 1.58
C ALA A 223 12.81 12.64 0.65
N THR A 224 12.72 11.38 1.10
CA THR A 224 12.04 10.32 0.35
C THR A 224 10.57 10.67 0.11
N GLN A 225 9.85 11.18 1.13
CA GLN A 225 8.46 11.63 0.97
C GLN A 225 8.33 12.74 -0.08
N LEU A 226 9.22 13.74 -0.06
CA LEU A 226 9.21 14.83 -1.05
C LEU A 226 9.44 14.33 -2.47
N LEU A 227 10.36 13.37 -2.66
CA LEU A 227 10.57 12.71 -3.96
C LEU A 227 9.33 11.93 -4.40
N MET A 228 8.72 11.17 -3.50
CA MET A 228 7.48 10.44 -3.78
C MET A 228 6.34 11.40 -4.18
N GLN A 229 6.19 12.54 -3.48
CA GLN A 229 5.20 13.56 -3.84
C GLN A 229 5.49 14.20 -5.20
N SER A 230 6.76 14.42 -5.57
CA SER A 230 7.13 14.90 -6.90
C SER A 230 6.73 13.90 -7.99
N ILE A 231 6.95 12.59 -7.78
CA ILE A 231 6.52 11.52 -8.70
C ILE A 231 5.00 11.55 -8.86
N ILE A 232 4.25 11.61 -7.74
CA ILE A 232 2.78 11.64 -7.76
C ILE A 232 2.30 12.86 -8.53
N THR A 233 2.85 14.04 -8.24
CA THR A 233 2.47 15.29 -8.91
C THR A 233 2.70 15.21 -10.42
N HIS A 234 3.84 14.70 -10.85
CA HIS A 234 4.13 14.50 -12.26
C HIS A 234 3.17 13.54 -12.95
N LYS A 235 2.86 12.43 -12.30
CA LYS A 235 1.91 11.44 -12.82
C LYS A 235 0.48 12.00 -12.91
N LEU A 236 0.04 12.81 -11.94
CA LEU A 236 -1.26 13.47 -11.97
C LEU A 236 -1.41 14.43 -13.16
N GLN A 237 -0.32 15.04 -13.63
CA GLN A 237 -0.35 15.88 -14.83
C GLN A 237 -0.51 15.08 -16.12
N GLN A 238 -0.04 13.82 -16.14
CA GLN A 238 -0.05 12.97 -17.34
C GLN A 238 -1.31 12.10 -17.43
N CYS A 239 -1.72 11.51 -16.32
CA CYS A 239 -2.78 10.51 -16.27
C CYS A 239 -3.47 10.55 -14.89
N PRO A 240 -4.30 11.56 -14.60
CA PRO A 240 -4.99 11.67 -13.32
C PRO A 240 -6.00 10.52 -13.13
N PRO A 241 -6.19 10.03 -11.91
CA PRO A 241 -7.32 9.15 -11.58
C PRO A 241 -8.63 9.96 -11.56
N ASP A 242 -9.77 9.31 -11.71
CA ASP A 242 -11.09 9.97 -11.61
C ASP A 242 -11.34 10.48 -10.18
N ILE A 243 -10.85 9.75 -9.16
CA ILE A 243 -10.96 10.13 -7.75
C ILE A 243 -9.59 10.02 -7.09
N LEU A 244 -9.12 11.10 -6.48
CA LEU A 244 -7.90 11.13 -5.66
C LEU A 244 -8.25 11.50 -4.22
N LEU A 245 -7.99 10.58 -3.28
CA LEU A 245 -8.14 10.81 -1.84
C LEU A 245 -6.79 11.01 -1.18
N ARG A 246 -6.71 11.99 -0.29
CA ARG A 246 -5.54 12.29 0.54
C ARG A 246 -5.90 12.37 2.02
N PRO A 247 -5.87 11.23 2.71
CA PRO A 247 -6.11 11.19 4.15
C PRO A 247 -5.20 12.15 4.94
N PRO A 248 -5.67 12.76 6.05
CA PRO A 248 -4.88 13.66 6.89
C PRO A 248 -3.86 12.91 7.75
N VAL A 249 -2.90 12.21 7.10
CA VAL A 249 -1.95 11.29 7.74
C VAL A 249 -0.57 11.90 7.99
N SER A 250 -0.29 13.14 7.57
CA SER A 250 1.04 13.73 7.57
C SER A 250 1.71 13.83 8.95
N LYS A 251 0.93 13.91 10.03
CA LYS A 251 1.45 13.94 11.41
C LYS A 251 2.00 12.59 11.90
N TYR A 252 1.66 11.48 11.21
CA TYR A 252 2.15 10.15 11.54
C TYR A 252 3.45 9.87 10.80
N ARG A 253 4.41 9.21 11.48
CA ARG A 253 5.63 8.74 10.87
C ARG A 253 5.41 7.41 10.15
N VAL A 254 6.30 7.08 9.23
CA VAL A 254 6.29 5.83 8.44
C VAL A 254 6.21 4.57 9.33
N LEU A 255 6.82 4.60 10.53
CA LEU A 255 6.88 3.46 11.45
C LEU A 255 5.94 3.56 12.66
N ASP A 256 5.00 4.50 12.69
CA ASP A 256 4.07 4.71 13.81
C ASP A 256 2.93 3.67 13.88
N PHE A 257 3.21 2.40 13.56
CA PHE A 257 2.21 1.32 13.56
C PHE A 257 1.48 1.14 14.91
N LEU A 258 2.17 1.45 16.03
CA LEU A 258 1.57 1.35 17.37
C LEU A 258 0.57 2.48 17.68
N LYS A 259 0.40 3.44 16.77
CA LYS A 259 -0.60 4.51 16.86
C LYS A 259 -1.86 4.21 16.04
N ILE A 260 -2.13 2.93 15.77
CA ILE A 260 -3.25 2.49 14.94
C ILE A 260 -4.59 3.08 15.38
N ASP A 261 -4.88 3.12 16.67
CA ASP A 261 -6.16 3.59 17.19
C ASP A 261 -6.40 5.07 16.86
N SER A 262 -5.40 5.92 17.11
CA SER A 262 -5.49 7.35 16.79
C SER A 262 -5.52 7.59 15.28
N LEU A 263 -4.72 6.85 14.51
CA LEU A 263 -4.67 6.99 13.06
C LEU A 263 -6.03 6.67 12.44
N ILE A 264 -6.59 5.51 12.76
CA ILE A 264 -7.90 5.10 12.23
C ILE A 264 -9.00 6.08 12.67
N SER A 265 -9.05 6.46 13.95
CA SER A 265 -10.05 7.41 14.43
C SER A 265 -10.01 8.75 13.70
N GLU A 266 -8.81 9.30 13.48
CA GLU A 266 -8.64 10.62 12.89
C GLU A 266 -8.79 10.65 11.35
N THR A 267 -8.70 9.50 10.71
CA THR A 267 -8.90 9.37 9.26
C THR A 267 -10.29 8.85 8.89
N ALA A 268 -11.20 8.68 9.87
CA ALA A 268 -12.53 8.09 9.64
C ALA A 268 -13.41 8.87 8.63
N SER A 269 -13.23 10.20 8.55
CA SER A 269 -13.99 11.06 7.61
C SER A 269 -13.79 10.70 6.14
N ILE A 270 -12.69 10.01 5.80
CA ILE A 270 -12.40 9.56 4.44
C ILE A 270 -13.46 8.63 3.88
N LYS A 271 -14.06 7.82 4.74
CA LYS A 271 -15.11 6.90 4.31
C LYS A 271 -16.28 7.64 3.64
N ASP A 272 -16.77 8.68 4.28
CA ASP A 272 -17.88 9.49 3.75
C ASP A 272 -17.43 10.38 2.59
N GLU A 273 -16.18 10.87 2.61
CA GLU A 273 -15.60 11.63 1.50
C GLU A 273 -15.53 10.77 0.24
N LEU A 274 -15.05 9.52 0.34
CA LEU A 274 -15.00 8.59 -0.79
C LEU A 274 -16.39 8.29 -1.34
N LYS A 275 -17.37 8.02 -0.48
CA LYS A 275 -18.75 7.75 -0.93
C LYS A 275 -19.32 8.91 -1.75
N ARG A 276 -19.17 10.15 -1.24
CA ARG A 276 -19.59 11.35 -1.98
C ARG A 276 -18.86 11.51 -3.32
N SER A 277 -17.55 11.24 -3.34
CA SER A 277 -16.74 11.33 -4.57
C SER A 277 -17.16 10.27 -5.61
N ILE A 278 -17.47 9.05 -5.17
CA ILE A 278 -17.98 7.98 -6.03
C ILE A 278 -19.33 8.38 -6.61
N GLU A 279 -20.26 8.86 -5.79
CA GLU A 279 -21.57 9.32 -6.28
C GLU A 279 -21.45 10.43 -7.33
N ALA A 280 -20.55 11.39 -7.11
CA ALA A 280 -20.30 12.47 -8.05
C ALA A 280 -19.70 11.95 -9.37
N ALA A 281 -18.71 11.05 -9.31
CA ALA A 281 -18.08 10.46 -10.47
C ALA A 281 -19.05 9.61 -11.30
N VAL A 282 -19.91 8.81 -10.63
CA VAL A 282 -20.94 8.02 -11.30
C VAL A 282 -21.94 8.91 -12.05
N ARG A 283 -22.41 9.99 -11.41
CA ARG A 283 -23.31 10.96 -12.05
C ARG A 283 -22.66 11.61 -13.28
N ALA A 284 -21.38 12.00 -13.17
CA ALA A 284 -20.65 12.60 -14.28
C ALA A 284 -20.52 11.63 -15.49
N LYS A 285 -20.21 10.36 -15.22
CA LYS A 285 -20.12 9.32 -16.28
C LYS A 285 -21.47 8.96 -16.90
N SER A 286 -22.56 9.10 -16.14
CA SER A 286 -23.92 8.83 -16.66
C SER A 286 -24.47 9.98 -17.51
N ALA A 287 -23.89 11.17 -17.41
CA ALA A 287 -24.27 12.37 -18.14
C ALA A 287 -23.44 12.60 -19.43
N ALA A 288 -22.34 11.86 -19.61
CA ALA A 288 -21.43 11.93 -20.76
C ALA A 288 -21.78 10.87 -21.82
#